data_d43f125fc37e79e0e28c7dba631d02d2
#
_entry.id   d43f125fc37e79e0e28c7dba631d02d2
#
_cell.length_a   1.000
_cell.length_b   1.000
_cell.length_c   1.000
_cell.angle_alpha   90.00
_cell.angle_beta   90.00
_cell.angle_gamma   90.00
#
_symmetry.space_group_name_H-M   'P 1'
#
loop_
_entity.id
_entity.type
_entity.pdbx_description
1 polymer ?
#
loop_
_entity_poly.entity_id
_entity_poly.type
_entity_poly.pdbx_seq_one_letter_code
_entity_poly.pdbx_strand_id
1 'polypeptide(L)'
;PFDSEESKQLNIQIFAYIYLASLEASMDISKKRKKIINDYKKMISEYEDQHLPQNKKKSPKQKTEDTPEKIESKSQKITKDMTKDMIKEMIKEMKKEYYIIEEELKLSSQYAGAYSSFENSPAQKGELQYDLWNIQPLAELKERFDKVKDNIKKFGMRNSLLVAPMPTASTSQILGNNECFEPYTSNIYKRRTLAGEFKLINQHLLKDLIELGIWN
;
A
#
# COMPACT_ATOMS: atom_id res chain seq x y z
N PRO A 1 -11.76 -3.19 30.80
CA PRO A 1 -11.30 -1.79 30.92
C PRO A 1 -10.35 -1.41 29.78
N PHE A 2 -10.32 -0.12 29.40
CA PHE A 2 -9.50 0.39 28.30
C PHE A 2 -8.01 0.08 28.45
N ASP A 3 -7.50 0.12 29.65
CA ASP A 3 -6.11 -0.14 30.03
C ASP A 3 -5.83 -1.60 30.40
N SER A 4 -6.83 -2.49 30.25
CA SER A 4 -6.65 -3.91 30.54
C SER A 4 -5.72 -4.59 29.53
N GLU A 5 -5.09 -5.68 29.94
CA GLU A 5 -4.21 -6.45 29.07
C GLU A 5 -4.97 -7.05 27.87
N GLU A 6 -6.21 -7.49 28.08
CA GLU A 6 -7.08 -8.00 27.02
C GLU A 6 -7.35 -6.93 25.95
N SER A 7 -7.61 -5.67 26.38
CA SER A 7 -7.83 -4.56 25.45
C SER A 7 -6.57 -4.27 24.62
N LYS A 8 -5.40 -4.26 25.26
CA LYS A 8 -4.10 -4.06 24.60
C LYS A 8 -3.81 -5.18 23.61
N GLN A 9 -4.03 -6.45 24.00
CA GLN A 9 -3.81 -7.60 23.13
C GLN A 9 -4.75 -7.60 21.93
N LEU A 10 -6.01 -7.27 22.11
CA LEU A 10 -6.97 -7.13 21.02
C LEU A 10 -6.55 -6.04 20.03
N ASN A 11 -6.11 -4.89 20.54
CA ASN A 11 -5.61 -3.79 19.70
C ASN A 11 -4.37 -4.21 18.90
N ILE A 12 -3.41 -4.88 19.54
CA ILE A 12 -2.21 -5.41 18.86
C ILE A 12 -2.62 -6.38 17.75
N GLN A 13 -3.53 -7.31 18.03
CA GLN A 13 -4.03 -8.25 17.03
C GLN A 13 -4.65 -7.53 15.83
N ILE A 14 -5.62 -6.66 16.05
CA ILE A 14 -6.33 -5.94 14.97
C ILE A 14 -5.32 -5.24 14.06
N PHE A 15 -4.39 -4.47 14.63
CA PHE A 15 -3.42 -3.71 13.83
C PHE A 15 -2.34 -4.58 13.19
N ALA A 16 -1.93 -5.68 13.81
CA ALA A 16 -1.01 -6.63 13.21
C ALA A 16 -1.60 -7.27 11.93
N TYR A 17 -2.87 -7.69 11.97
CA TYR A 17 -3.56 -8.23 10.80
C TYR A 17 -3.77 -7.19 9.70
N ILE A 18 -4.22 -5.97 10.06
CA ILE A 18 -4.39 -4.87 9.09
C ILE A 18 -3.07 -4.53 8.42
N TYR A 19 -1.99 -4.40 9.20
CA TYR A 19 -0.68 -4.06 8.67
C TYR A 19 -0.13 -5.16 7.75
N LEU A 20 -0.21 -6.42 8.15
CA LEU A 20 0.22 -7.55 7.35
C LEU A 20 -0.54 -7.62 6.01
N ALA A 21 -1.88 -7.53 6.04
CA ALA A 21 -2.69 -7.52 4.83
C ALA A 21 -2.35 -6.35 3.90
N SER A 22 -2.04 -5.17 4.47
CA SER A 22 -1.62 -4.00 3.72
C SER A 22 -0.26 -4.20 3.03
N LEU A 23 0.70 -4.83 3.72
CA LEU A 23 2.01 -5.20 3.16
C LEU A 23 1.85 -6.18 2.01
N GLU A 24 1.08 -7.26 2.20
CA GLU A 24 0.82 -8.27 1.16
C GLU A 24 0.17 -7.63 -0.07
N ALA A 25 -0.85 -6.81 0.11
CA ALA A 25 -1.54 -6.12 -0.97
C ALA A 25 -0.61 -5.14 -1.72
N SER A 26 0.17 -4.34 -0.99
CA SER A 26 1.10 -3.37 -1.60
C SER A 26 2.22 -4.06 -2.39
N MET A 27 2.72 -5.19 -1.90
CA MET A 27 3.70 -6.04 -2.60
C MET A 27 3.08 -6.64 -3.87
N ASP A 28 1.86 -7.17 -3.81
CA ASP A 28 1.17 -7.74 -4.97
C ASP A 28 0.90 -6.69 -6.06
N ILE A 29 0.53 -5.47 -5.67
CA ILE A 29 0.37 -4.35 -6.60
C ILE A 29 1.72 -4.04 -7.27
N SER A 30 2.81 -3.96 -6.50
CA SER A 30 4.15 -3.73 -7.03
C SER A 30 4.53 -4.80 -8.06
N LYS A 31 4.32 -6.06 -7.74
CA LYS A 31 4.59 -7.20 -8.63
C LYS A 31 3.81 -7.11 -9.95
N LYS A 32 2.52 -6.76 -9.90
CA LYS A 32 1.69 -6.57 -11.10
C LYS A 32 2.16 -5.39 -11.94
N ARG A 33 2.43 -4.24 -11.31
CA ARG A 33 2.92 -3.02 -11.99
C ARG A 33 4.30 -3.20 -12.61
N LYS A 34 5.18 -4.00 -12.01
CA LYS A 34 6.53 -4.27 -12.53
C LYS A 34 6.52 -4.66 -14.01
N LYS A 35 5.61 -5.54 -14.42
CA LYS A 35 5.49 -5.98 -15.81
C LYS A 35 5.14 -4.79 -16.71
N ILE A 36 4.11 -4.03 -16.35
CA ILE A 36 3.63 -2.87 -17.14
C ILE A 36 4.72 -1.84 -17.33
N ILE A 37 5.43 -1.48 -16.26
CA ILE A 37 6.49 -0.46 -16.30
C ILE A 37 7.71 -0.96 -17.10
N ASN A 38 8.06 -2.22 -17.00
CA ASN A 38 9.16 -2.78 -17.81
C ASN A 38 8.79 -2.84 -19.29
N ASP A 39 7.55 -3.19 -19.64
CA ASP A 39 7.06 -3.14 -21.01
C ASP A 39 7.11 -1.69 -21.55
N TYR A 40 6.70 -0.71 -20.75
CA TYR A 40 6.79 0.71 -21.07
C TYR A 40 8.25 1.16 -21.31
N LYS A 41 9.17 0.81 -20.39
CA LYS A 41 10.61 1.10 -20.55
C LYS A 41 11.18 0.51 -21.83
N LYS A 42 10.79 -0.72 -22.17
CA LYS A 42 11.21 -1.40 -23.38
C LYS A 42 10.72 -0.65 -24.61
N MET A 43 9.46 -0.23 -24.65
CA MET A 43 8.90 0.55 -25.77
C MET A 43 9.62 1.88 -25.97
N ILE A 44 9.96 2.59 -24.87
CA ILE A 44 10.75 3.83 -24.96
C ILE A 44 12.13 3.53 -25.55
N SER A 45 12.83 2.51 -25.07
CA SER A 45 14.17 2.16 -25.57
C SER A 45 14.14 1.79 -27.05
N GLU A 46 13.15 1.00 -27.49
CA GLU A 46 12.99 0.63 -28.90
C GLU A 46 12.68 1.84 -29.78
N TYR A 47 11.88 2.81 -29.27
CA TYR A 47 11.62 4.07 -29.96
C TYR A 47 12.88 4.93 -30.09
N GLU A 48 13.66 5.05 -29.02
CA GLU A 48 14.90 5.82 -29.00
C GLU A 48 15.94 5.22 -29.95
N ASP A 49 16.11 3.91 -29.94
CA ASP A 49 17.04 3.19 -30.84
C ASP A 49 16.70 3.38 -32.31
N GLN A 50 15.41 3.55 -32.66
CA GLN A 50 14.95 3.74 -34.02
C GLN A 50 15.05 5.19 -34.52
N HIS A 51 14.98 6.18 -33.63
CA HIS A 51 14.75 7.58 -33.97
C HIS A 51 15.83 8.57 -33.50
N LEU A 52 16.75 8.15 -32.61
CA LEU A 52 17.88 8.97 -32.19
C LEU A 52 19.17 8.55 -32.92
N PRO A 53 20.02 9.49 -33.40
CA PRO A 53 21.29 9.15 -34.02
C PRO A 53 22.19 8.44 -33.03
N GLN A 54 22.66 7.25 -33.42
CA GLN A 54 23.51 6.38 -32.59
C GLN A 54 24.88 7.05 -32.35
N ASN A 55 25.03 7.69 -31.22
CA ASN A 55 26.34 7.90 -30.62
C ASN A 55 26.69 6.64 -29.80
N LYS A 56 27.59 5.85 -30.38
CA LYS A 56 28.03 4.53 -29.94
C LYS A 56 28.48 4.53 -28.47
N LYS A 57 27.79 3.80 -27.60
CA LYS A 57 28.41 3.06 -26.49
C LYS A 57 27.77 1.68 -26.38
N LYS A 58 28.55 0.66 -26.72
CA LYS A 58 28.19 -0.75 -26.57
C LYS A 58 28.15 -1.12 -25.11
N SER A 59 27.03 -1.62 -24.61
CA SER A 59 26.92 -2.37 -23.38
C SER A 59 26.64 -3.85 -23.67
N PRO A 60 27.14 -4.80 -22.88
CA PRO A 60 27.09 -6.21 -23.22
C PRO A 60 25.70 -6.81 -23.02
N LYS A 61 25.29 -7.64 -23.98
CA LYS A 61 24.05 -8.42 -23.97
C LYS A 61 24.12 -9.49 -22.89
N GLN A 62 23.28 -9.41 -21.86
CA GLN A 62 22.94 -10.56 -21.03
C GLN A 62 21.76 -11.31 -21.67
N LYS A 63 22.00 -12.57 -21.98
CA LYS A 63 20.97 -13.53 -22.38
C LYS A 63 20.24 -13.99 -21.11
N THR A 64 18.94 -13.83 -21.05
CA THR A 64 18.07 -14.54 -20.10
C THR A 64 17.08 -15.36 -20.93
N GLU A 65 17.21 -16.67 -20.79
CA GLU A 65 16.20 -17.65 -21.19
C GLU A 65 15.16 -17.69 -20.08
N ASP A 66 13.90 -17.39 -20.39
CA ASP A 66 12.75 -17.83 -19.63
C ASP A 66 11.51 -17.93 -20.54
N THR A 67 10.89 -19.09 -20.49
CA THR A 67 9.75 -19.56 -21.27
C THR A 67 8.46 -18.83 -20.90
N PRO A 68 7.58 -18.46 -21.84
CA PRO A 68 6.39 -17.67 -21.57
C PRO A 68 5.15 -18.53 -21.34
N GLU A 69 4.55 -18.44 -20.16
CA GLU A 69 3.15 -18.76 -19.98
C GLU A 69 2.26 -17.60 -20.46
N LYS A 70 1.32 -17.94 -21.34
CA LYS A 70 0.40 -17.02 -22.01
C LYS A 70 -0.54 -16.36 -21.01
N ILE A 71 -0.29 -15.09 -20.74
CA ILE A 71 -1.34 -14.14 -20.39
C ILE A 71 -1.36 -13.12 -21.52
N GLU A 72 -2.46 -13.06 -22.27
CA GLU A 72 -2.69 -12.07 -23.32
C GLU A 72 -2.65 -10.68 -22.69
N SER A 73 -1.46 -10.09 -22.64
CA SER A 73 -1.30 -8.67 -22.35
C SER A 73 -1.52 -7.90 -23.64
N LYS A 74 -2.38 -6.87 -23.58
CA LYS A 74 -2.57 -5.86 -24.62
C LYS A 74 -1.32 -5.02 -24.93
N SER A 75 -0.12 -5.48 -24.62
CA SER A 75 1.10 -4.86 -25.12
C SER A 75 1.20 -5.17 -26.62
N GLN A 76 0.67 -4.27 -27.43
CA GLN A 76 0.91 -4.27 -28.85
C GLN A 76 2.43 -4.20 -29.03
N LYS A 77 3.01 -5.23 -29.67
CA LYS A 77 4.43 -5.19 -30.04
C LYS A 77 4.61 -4.05 -31.03
N ILE A 78 5.62 -3.21 -30.80
CA ILE A 78 6.05 -2.23 -31.80
C ILE A 78 6.43 -3.02 -33.04
N THR A 79 5.66 -2.85 -34.12
CA THR A 79 5.92 -3.46 -35.42
C THR A 79 6.73 -2.50 -36.26
N LYS A 80 7.49 -3.02 -37.23
CA LYS A 80 8.32 -2.22 -38.14
C LYS A 80 7.52 -1.19 -38.97
N ASP A 81 6.21 -1.38 -39.05
CA ASP A 81 5.31 -0.54 -39.87
C ASP A 81 4.68 0.62 -39.07
N MET A 82 4.99 0.76 -37.77
CA MET A 82 4.46 1.85 -36.93
C MET A 82 5.22 3.15 -37.22
N THR A 83 4.46 4.23 -37.44
CA THR A 83 5.05 5.57 -37.60
C THR A 83 5.51 6.12 -36.23
N LYS A 84 6.47 7.07 -36.29
CA LYS A 84 6.99 7.77 -35.12
C LYS A 84 5.89 8.38 -34.26
N ASP A 85 4.86 8.94 -34.89
CA ASP A 85 3.77 9.61 -34.16
C ASP A 85 2.82 8.62 -33.52
N MET A 86 2.56 7.47 -34.12
CA MET A 86 1.78 6.38 -33.51
C MET A 86 2.47 5.84 -32.26
N ILE A 87 3.79 5.66 -32.28
CA ILE A 87 4.56 5.17 -31.12
C ILE A 87 4.53 6.21 -29.99
N LYS A 88 4.70 7.50 -30.31
CA LYS A 88 4.61 8.57 -29.30
C LYS A 88 3.24 8.62 -28.60
N GLU A 89 2.15 8.51 -29.39
CA GLU A 89 0.81 8.55 -28.82
C GLU A 89 0.56 7.32 -27.95
N MET A 90 0.98 6.14 -28.37
CA MET A 90 0.87 4.91 -27.59
C MET A 90 1.65 4.99 -26.24
N ILE A 91 2.85 5.53 -26.25
CA ILE A 91 3.66 5.78 -25.05
C ILE A 91 2.93 6.74 -24.10
N LYS A 92 2.34 7.82 -24.64
CA LYS A 92 1.61 8.81 -23.88
C LYS A 92 0.32 8.24 -23.27
N GLU A 93 -0.42 7.42 -24.03
CA GLU A 93 -1.61 6.73 -23.54
C GLU A 93 -1.27 5.73 -22.42
N MET A 94 -0.24 4.91 -22.58
CA MET A 94 0.20 3.98 -21.55
C MET A 94 0.60 4.72 -20.26
N LYS A 95 1.35 5.82 -20.37
CA LYS A 95 1.73 6.63 -19.20
C LYS A 95 0.51 7.15 -18.45
N LYS A 96 -0.52 7.58 -19.19
CA LYS A 96 -1.78 8.08 -18.62
C LYS A 96 -2.62 6.95 -18.02
N GLU A 97 -2.82 5.87 -18.75
CA GLU A 97 -3.64 4.73 -18.34
C GLU A 97 -3.14 4.09 -17.04
N TYR A 98 -1.84 3.91 -16.91
CA TYR A 98 -1.23 3.25 -15.76
C TYR A 98 -0.67 4.22 -14.71
N TYR A 99 -0.90 5.53 -14.86
CA TYR A 99 -0.40 6.56 -13.94
C TYR A 99 1.11 6.43 -13.65
N ILE A 100 1.91 6.21 -14.72
CA ILE A 100 3.35 6.05 -14.61
C ILE A 100 3.98 7.43 -14.43
N ILE A 101 4.76 7.61 -13.36
CA ILE A 101 5.51 8.85 -13.09
C ILE A 101 7.00 8.68 -13.45
N GLU A 102 7.67 9.79 -13.74
CA GLU A 102 9.08 9.79 -14.18
C GLU A 102 10.04 9.18 -13.15
N GLU A 103 9.74 9.36 -11.85
CA GLU A 103 10.52 8.81 -10.76
C GLU A 103 10.50 7.28 -10.73
N GLU A 104 9.37 6.65 -11.09
CA GLU A 104 9.25 5.20 -11.17
C GLU A 104 10.13 4.60 -12.28
N LEU A 105 10.36 5.37 -13.33
CA LEU A 105 11.20 4.94 -14.45
C LEU A 105 12.71 4.90 -14.10
N LYS A 106 13.11 5.57 -13.02
CA LYS A 106 14.49 5.57 -12.53
C LYS A 106 14.84 4.31 -11.73
N LEU A 107 13.82 3.61 -11.19
CA LEU A 107 14.02 2.36 -10.48
C LEU A 107 14.60 1.28 -11.38
N SER A 108 15.36 0.36 -10.79
CA SER A 108 15.82 -0.84 -11.50
C SER A 108 14.64 -1.67 -12.02
N SER A 109 14.89 -2.49 -13.05
CA SER A 109 13.85 -3.39 -13.59
C SER A 109 13.31 -4.37 -12.56
N GLN A 110 14.10 -4.67 -11.52
CA GLN A 110 13.68 -5.51 -10.39
C GLN A 110 12.56 -4.85 -9.60
N TYR A 111 12.61 -3.53 -9.37
CA TYR A 111 11.70 -2.79 -8.50
C TYR A 111 10.78 -1.81 -9.26
N ALA A 112 10.64 -2.00 -10.56
CA ALA A 112 9.90 -1.09 -11.44
C ALA A 112 8.43 -0.83 -11.02
N GLY A 113 7.84 -1.70 -10.20
CA GLY A 113 6.47 -1.51 -9.68
C GLY A 113 6.39 -0.90 -8.28
N ALA A 114 7.53 -0.67 -7.61
CA ALA A 114 7.59 -0.15 -6.27
C ALA A 114 7.37 1.38 -6.22
N TYR A 115 7.25 1.94 -5.01
CA TYR A 115 7.26 3.39 -4.84
C TYR A 115 8.64 3.98 -5.19
N SER A 116 8.66 5.22 -5.63
CA SER A 116 9.83 5.85 -6.30
C SER A 116 11.12 5.86 -5.45
N SER A 117 11.03 5.92 -4.12
CA SER A 117 12.16 5.90 -3.19
C SER A 117 12.39 4.54 -2.52
N PHE A 118 11.97 3.45 -3.16
CA PHE A 118 12.06 2.10 -2.58
C PHE A 118 13.51 1.62 -2.46
N GLU A 119 14.33 1.87 -3.48
CA GLU A 119 15.74 1.48 -3.47
C GLU A 119 16.51 2.20 -2.36
N ASN A 120 17.26 1.45 -1.57
CA ASN A 120 17.95 1.85 -0.35
C ASN A 120 17.06 2.16 0.86
N SER A 121 15.74 1.94 0.77
CA SER A 121 14.84 2.09 1.90
C SER A 121 15.00 0.96 2.94
N PRO A 122 14.53 1.15 4.18
CA PRO A 122 14.45 0.06 5.17
C PRO A 122 13.65 -1.13 4.67
N ALA A 123 12.53 -0.89 3.97
CA ALA A 123 11.68 -1.94 3.41
C ALA A 123 12.43 -2.82 2.39
N GLN A 124 13.31 -2.24 1.54
CA GLN A 124 14.16 -3.03 0.64
C GLN A 124 15.12 -3.94 1.42
N LYS A 125 15.62 -3.49 2.56
CA LYS A 125 16.48 -4.29 3.44
C LYS A 125 15.70 -5.36 4.21
N GLY A 126 14.37 -5.31 4.19
CA GLY A 126 13.48 -6.18 4.93
C GLY A 126 13.24 -5.71 6.36
N GLU A 127 13.50 -4.45 6.63
CA GLU A 127 13.20 -3.80 7.90
C GLU A 127 11.78 -3.21 7.81
N LEU A 128 10.84 -3.79 8.52
CA LEU A 128 9.47 -3.32 8.64
C LEU A 128 9.29 -2.49 9.92
N GLN A 129 8.10 -1.97 10.15
CA GLN A 129 7.83 -1.05 11.25
C GLN A 129 8.17 -1.65 12.63
N TYR A 130 7.88 -2.95 12.88
CA TYR A 130 8.25 -3.56 14.15
C TYR A 130 9.75 -3.82 14.28
N ASP A 131 10.49 -4.05 13.19
CA ASP A 131 11.95 -4.16 13.25
C ASP A 131 12.54 -2.82 13.68
N LEU A 132 12.02 -1.71 13.13
CA LEU A 132 12.42 -0.35 13.50
C LEU A 132 12.06 0.01 14.94
N TRP A 133 10.98 -0.55 15.48
CA TRP A 133 10.55 -0.36 16.86
C TRP A 133 11.13 -1.40 17.83
N ASN A 134 11.91 -2.36 17.32
CA ASN A 134 12.43 -3.48 18.10
C ASN A 134 11.33 -4.27 18.83
N ILE A 135 10.21 -4.51 18.15
CA ILE A 135 9.05 -5.27 18.64
C ILE A 135 8.96 -6.57 17.85
N GLN A 136 8.60 -7.65 18.54
CA GLN A 136 8.35 -8.93 17.88
C GLN A 136 6.92 -8.98 17.34
N PRO A 137 6.69 -9.48 16.11
CA PRO A 137 5.35 -9.73 15.60
C PRO A 137 4.66 -10.84 16.43
N LEU A 138 3.34 -10.88 16.35
CA LEU A 138 2.56 -11.97 16.95
C LEU A 138 3.06 -13.33 16.45
N ALA A 139 3.23 -14.29 17.36
CA ALA A 139 3.80 -15.61 17.05
C ALA A 139 3.04 -16.32 15.92
N GLU A 140 1.71 -16.22 15.92
CA GLU A 140 0.82 -16.79 14.91
C GLU A 140 0.97 -16.17 13.51
N LEU A 141 1.45 -14.93 13.41
CA LEU A 141 1.65 -14.20 12.16
C LEU A 141 3.11 -14.20 11.69
N LYS A 142 4.03 -14.71 12.52
CA LYS A 142 5.47 -14.62 12.26
C LYS A 142 5.85 -15.18 10.88
N GLU A 143 5.40 -16.38 10.54
CA GLU A 143 5.70 -17.01 9.25
C GLU A 143 5.20 -16.16 8.06
N ARG A 144 4.00 -15.59 8.16
CA ARG A 144 3.44 -14.71 7.12
C ARG A 144 4.25 -13.41 6.99
N PHE A 145 4.70 -12.84 8.10
CA PHE A 145 5.57 -11.67 8.08
C PHE A 145 6.93 -11.97 7.47
N ASP A 146 7.56 -13.08 7.81
CA ASP A 146 8.82 -13.51 7.22
C ASP A 146 8.67 -13.68 5.70
N LYS A 147 7.61 -14.35 5.26
CA LYS A 147 7.29 -14.53 3.84
C LYS A 147 7.05 -13.22 3.10
N VAL A 148 6.31 -12.29 3.68
CA VAL A 148 6.07 -10.99 3.04
C VAL A 148 7.33 -10.15 2.98
N LYS A 149 8.21 -10.19 3.99
CA LYS A 149 9.54 -9.56 3.98
C LYS A 149 10.38 -10.04 2.80
N ASP A 150 10.46 -11.35 2.60
CA ASP A 150 11.21 -11.92 1.48
C ASP A 150 10.64 -11.53 0.12
N ASN A 151 9.32 -11.50 0.01
CA ASN A 151 8.66 -11.04 -1.21
C ASN A 151 8.87 -9.53 -1.46
N ILE A 152 8.84 -8.70 -0.43
CA ILE A 152 9.14 -7.26 -0.55
C ILE A 152 10.59 -7.04 -1.02
N LYS A 153 11.56 -7.75 -0.48
CA LYS A 153 12.96 -7.71 -0.97
C LYS A 153 13.07 -8.09 -2.45
N LYS A 154 12.24 -9.02 -2.92
CA LYS A 154 12.28 -9.54 -4.28
C LYS A 154 11.51 -8.68 -5.29
N PHE A 155 10.37 -8.13 -4.91
CA PHE A 155 9.42 -7.47 -5.82
C PHE A 155 9.20 -5.99 -5.51
N GLY A 156 9.64 -5.50 -4.36
CA GLY A 156 9.30 -4.19 -3.84
C GLY A 156 7.87 -4.10 -3.30
N MET A 157 7.47 -2.91 -2.91
CA MET A 157 6.09 -2.60 -2.51
C MET A 157 5.66 -1.26 -3.12
N ARG A 158 4.35 -1.15 -3.44
CA ARG A 158 3.81 0.02 -4.16
C ARG A 158 3.70 1.26 -3.29
N ASN A 159 3.40 1.10 -2.02
CA ASN A 159 3.11 2.17 -1.08
C ASN A 159 4.17 2.23 0.02
N SER A 160 4.74 3.40 0.28
CA SER A 160 5.70 3.62 1.36
C SER A 160 5.02 3.69 2.73
N LEU A 161 3.77 4.17 2.79
CA LEU A 161 2.94 4.27 3.98
C LEU A 161 1.66 3.45 3.75
N LEU A 162 1.24 2.67 4.73
CA LEU A 162 0.15 1.70 4.58
C LEU A 162 -1.02 1.95 5.51
N VAL A 163 -0.76 2.24 6.77
CA VAL A 163 -1.79 2.39 7.81
C VAL A 163 -1.63 3.74 8.49
N ALA A 164 -2.70 4.49 8.57
CA ALA A 164 -2.76 5.77 9.25
C ALA A 164 -4.08 5.86 10.03
N PRO A 165 -4.10 5.51 11.32
CA PRO A 165 -5.27 5.68 12.15
C PRO A 165 -5.70 7.14 12.21
N MET A 166 -6.98 7.39 11.93
CA MET A 166 -7.56 8.73 11.89
C MET A 166 -8.25 9.07 13.22
N PRO A 167 -8.44 10.38 13.54
CA PRO A 167 -9.24 10.79 14.70
C PRO A 167 -10.71 10.35 14.66
N THR A 168 -11.27 10.03 13.50
CA THR A 168 -12.64 9.54 13.29
C THR A 168 -13.77 10.43 13.83
N ALA A 169 -13.53 11.74 13.94
CA ALA A 169 -14.44 12.68 14.61
C ALA A 169 -15.90 12.66 14.11
N SER A 170 -16.14 12.51 12.83
CA SER A 170 -17.48 12.41 12.24
C SER A 170 -17.97 10.97 12.10
N THR A 171 -17.08 10.08 11.68
CA THR A 171 -17.43 8.67 11.41
C THR A 171 -17.80 7.93 12.69
N SER A 172 -17.10 8.19 13.79
CA SER A 172 -17.43 7.61 15.09
C SER A 172 -18.86 7.96 15.54
N GLN A 173 -19.28 9.19 15.29
CA GLN A 173 -20.63 9.65 15.62
C GLN A 173 -21.71 8.99 14.79
N ILE A 174 -21.47 8.84 13.48
CA ILE A 174 -22.42 8.14 12.59
C ILE A 174 -22.62 6.70 13.04
N LEU A 175 -21.55 6.05 13.52
CA LEU A 175 -21.58 4.66 13.99
C LEU A 175 -21.97 4.51 15.45
N GLY A 176 -22.17 5.61 16.20
CA GLY A 176 -22.49 5.57 17.64
C GLY A 176 -21.32 5.12 18.53
N ASN A 177 -20.08 5.26 18.04
CA ASN A 177 -18.88 4.89 18.77
C ASN A 177 -18.15 6.11 19.33
N ASN A 178 -17.18 5.88 20.20
CA ASN A 178 -16.23 6.90 20.64
C ASN A 178 -15.19 7.19 19.55
N GLU A 179 -14.50 8.31 19.68
CA GLU A 179 -13.48 8.75 18.71
C GLU A 179 -12.18 7.99 18.93
N CYS A 180 -11.51 7.60 17.85
CA CYS A 180 -10.19 6.95 17.88
C CYS A 180 -10.15 5.71 18.80
N PHE A 181 -9.03 5.57 19.53
CA PHE A 181 -8.80 4.56 20.56
C PHE A 181 -8.96 5.12 21.96
N GLU A 182 -9.60 6.29 22.09
CA GLU A 182 -9.70 6.96 23.38
C GLU A 182 -10.89 6.41 24.16
N PRO A 183 -10.75 6.28 25.49
CA PRO A 183 -11.88 5.96 26.36
C PRO A 183 -12.84 7.14 26.43
N TYR A 184 -14.07 6.89 26.89
CA TYR A 184 -14.98 7.99 27.23
C TYR A 184 -14.38 8.82 28.37
N THR A 185 -14.23 10.13 28.13
CA THR A 185 -13.71 11.07 29.13
C THR A 185 -14.73 11.38 30.22
N SER A 186 -16.02 11.19 29.92
CA SER A 186 -17.13 11.35 30.84
C SER A 186 -18.29 10.44 30.43
N ASN A 187 -19.04 9.94 31.40
CA ASN A 187 -20.25 9.15 31.16
C ASN A 187 -21.45 9.98 30.72
N ILE A 188 -21.45 11.28 30.98
CA ILE A 188 -22.42 12.25 30.49
C ILE A 188 -21.61 13.44 29.96
N TYR A 189 -21.80 13.79 28.71
CA TYR A 189 -21.07 14.89 28.08
C TYR A 189 -21.95 15.67 27.13
N LYS A 190 -21.52 16.89 26.82
CA LYS A 190 -22.19 17.76 25.85
C LYS A 190 -21.46 17.73 24.53
N ARG A 191 -22.21 17.58 23.47
CA ARG A 191 -21.70 17.71 22.11
C ARG A 191 -22.33 18.91 21.41
N ARG A 192 -21.48 19.79 20.90
CA ARG A 192 -21.91 20.95 20.15
C ARG A 192 -21.72 20.68 18.64
N THR A 193 -22.79 20.86 17.88
CA THR A 193 -22.82 20.76 16.42
C THR A 193 -23.41 22.04 15.82
N LEU A 194 -23.42 22.15 14.51
CA LEU A 194 -24.11 23.26 13.82
C LEU A 194 -25.63 23.27 14.09
N ALA A 195 -26.21 22.12 14.39
CA ALA A 195 -27.63 21.97 14.69
C ALA A 195 -28.00 22.27 16.16
N GLY A 196 -27.01 22.48 17.04
CA GLY A 196 -27.25 22.76 18.46
C GLY A 196 -26.32 22.03 19.40
N GLU A 197 -26.67 22.07 20.68
CA GLU A 197 -25.96 21.40 21.77
C GLU A 197 -26.78 20.22 22.28
N PHE A 198 -26.16 19.04 22.31
CA PHE A 198 -26.80 17.78 22.71
C PHE A 198 -26.10 17.23 23.95
N LYS A 199 -26.92 16.72 24.91
CA LYS A 199 -26.41 15.94 26.04
C LYS A 199 -26.41 14.48 25.63
N LEU A 200 -25.26 13.83 25.78
CA LEU A 200 -25.06 12.44 25.43
C LEU A 200 -24.64 11.67 26.66
N ILE A 201 -25.04 10.41 26.71
CA ILE A 201 -24.68 9.46 27.75
C ILE A 201 -23.86 8.32 27.14
N ASN A 202 -22.93 7.77 27.93
CA ASN A 202 -22.23 6.54 27.57
C ASN A 202 -23.23 5.39 27.46
N GLN A 203 -23.49 4.95 26.22
CA GLN A 203 -24.50 3.93 25.91
C GLN A 203 -24.17 2.57 26.54
N HIS A 204 -22.89 2.23 26.64
CA HIS A 204 -22.46 0.97 27.25
C HIS A 204 -22.78 0.94 28.75
N LEU A 205 -22.41 2.01 29.47
CA LEU A 205 -22.75 2.13 30.90
C LEU A 205 -24.26 2.16 31.10
N LEU A 206 -25.01 2.88 30.27
CA LEU A 206 -26.47 2.92 30.34
C LEU A 206 -27.07 1.52 30.22
N LYS A 207 -26.60 0.72 29.27
CA LYS A 207 -27.05 -0.65 29.08
C LYS A 207 -26.77 -1.51 30.31
N ASP A 208 -25.56 -1.45 30.85
CA ASP A 208 -25.19 -2.20 32.06
C ASP A 208 -26.06 -1.81 33.27
N LEU A 209 -26.34 -0.51 33.44
CA LEU A 209 -27.19 -0.02 34.54
C LEU A 209 -28.65 -0.46 34.41
N ILE A 210 -29.17 -0.55 33.19
CA ILE A 210 -30.52 -1.07 32.93
C ILE A 210 -30.57 -2.57 33.22
N GLU A 211 -29.60 -3.34 32.77
CA GLU A 211 -29.51 -4.78 32.98
C GLU A 211 -29.41 -5.13 34.51
N LEU A 212 -28.73 -4.30 35.28
CA LEU A 212 -28.62 -4.41 36.73
C LEU A 212 -29.85 -3.91 37.48
N GLY A 213 -30.84 -3.32 36.82
CA GLY A 213 -32.04 -2.74 37.42
C GLY A 213 -31.79 -1.49 38.27
N ILE A 214 -30.65 -0.82 38.06
CA ILE A 214 -30.26 0.40 38.80
C ILE A 214 -30.73 1.66 38.10
N TRP A 215 -30.99 1.57 36.80
CA TRP A 215 -31.47 2.68 35.99
C TRP A 215 -32.94 2.49 35.61
N ASN A 216 -33.80 3.46 36.01
CA ASN A 216 -35.26 3.50 35.75
C ASN A 216 -35.58 4.70 34.83
#